data_f2604b3608ec751951f848bfc66fb685
#
_entry.id   f2604b3608ec751951f848bfc66fb685
#
_cell.length_a   1.000
_cell.length_b   1.000
_cell.length_c   1.000
_cell.angle_alpha   90.00
_cell.angle_beta   90.00
_cell.angle_gamma   90.00
#
_symmetry.space_group_name_H-M   'P 1'
#
loop_
_entity.id
_entity.type
_entity.pdbx_description
1 polymer ?
#
loop_
_entity_poly.entity_id
_entity_poly.type
_entity_poly.pdbx_seq_one_letter_code
_entity_poly.pdbx_strand_id
1 'polypeptide(L)'
;MSSFIMSTSQEDIIQQAAPTKSPGSIAAGIFRAYDIRGLYGSELNQESVTLISRAIGTEALESGIDCLLVGFDGRLSSPELSKYLLEGILSTGCNVINLGLIPTPLLYFATHTLNCGSGVMLTASHNPANYNGLKIVFRQSCLAPNQLQAIRKRADGGRFANGVGTESIFDIKDQYIQKVASDIKLARKLKVVVDCGNAVTGIIAPQFFQALGFDVVPLFCEVDGSFPNHHPDPTVVSNLEQLTQAVKTEKADIGIAFDGDGDRLGIITNLGHFVDADQMLMLLAKDIIPKYPGKPIIFDVKCSSRLIQTIHDCGGVPVMNRSGHSFMKRRMQETN
;
A
#
# COMPACT_ATOMS: atom_id res chain seq x y z
N MET A 1 61.98 30.29 13.68
CA MET A 1 62.15 28.93 13.21
C MET A 1 60.79 28.50 12.69
N SER A 2 60.75 28.13 11.44
CA SER A 2 59.63 28.16 10.52
C SER A 2 58.46 27.22 10.86
N SER A 3 57.26 27.76 10.83
CA SER A 3 55.97 27.07 10.76
C SER A 3 55.75 26.59 9.35
N PHE A 4 55.47 25.30 9.18
CA PHE A 4 54.88 24.73 7.95
C PHE A 4 53.42 24.48 8.17
N ILE A 5 52.59 25.31 7.58
CA ILE A 5 51.14 25.10 7.43
C ILE A 5 50.99 24.31 6.14
N MET A 6 50.55 23.07 6.21
CA MET A 6 50.07 22.32 5.03
C MET A 6 48.60 22.66 4.80
N SER A 7 48.30 23.32 3.72
CA SER A 7 46.96 23.51 3.16
C SER A 7 46.55 22.22 2.48
N THR A 8 45.56 21.55 2.99
CA THR A 8 44.85 20.48 2.28
C THR A 8 43.85 21.11 1.33
N SER A 9 44.11 20.96 0.05
CA SER A 9 43.23 21.37 -1.05
C SER A 9 41.92 20.63 -1.06
N GLN A 10 40.86 21.40 -1.21
CA GLN A 10 39.45 20.95 -1.41
C GLN A 10 39.20 20.45 -2.85
N GLU A 11 39.94 19.51 -3.35
CA GLU A 11 39.73 18.95 -4.69
C GLU A 11 39.98 17.44 -4.62
N ASP A 12 38.96 16.68 -4.15
CA ASP A 12 38.82 15.25 -4.47
C ASP A 12 37.49 14.70 -3.93
N ILE A 13 36.37 15.43 -4.15
CA ILE A 13 35.06 14.80 -4.13
C ILE A 13 34.83 14.29 -5.56
N ILE A 14 35.33 13.10 -5.84
CA ILE A 14 34.97 12.34 -7.03
C ILE A 14 33.46 12.07 -6.95
N GLN A 15 32.67 12.86 -7.67
CA GLN A 15 31.32 12.50 -8.02
C GLN A 15 31.39 11.13 -8.74
N GLN A 16 31.03 10.07 -8.03
CA GLN A 16 30.73 8.82 -8.69
C GLN A 16 29.50 9.07 -9.57
N ALA A 17 29.74 9.26 -10.85
CA ALA A 17 28.70 9.30 -11.86
C ALA A 17 27.90 7.99 -11.75
N ALA A 18 26.59 8.12 -11.55
CA ALA A 18 25.68 6.98 -11.61
C ALA A 18 25.92 6.23 -12.93
N PRO A 19 25.93 4.88 -12.93
CA PRO A 19 26.20 4.12 -14.14
C PRO A 19 25.19 4.52 -15.22
N THR A 20 25.69 4.99 -16.35
CA THR A 20 24.89 5.30 -17.54
C THR A 20 24.20 4.03 -18.00
N LYS A 21 22.85 3.98 -17.87
CA LYS A 21 22.04 2.85 -18.32
C LYS A 21 22.15 2.70 -19.84
N SER A 22 22.31 1.46 -20.29
CA SER A 22 22.06 1.12 -21.69
C SER A 22 20.61 1.45 -22.03
N PRO A 23 20.29 1.99 -23.23
CA PRO A 23 18.90 2.22 -23.63
C PRO A 23 18.11 0.91 -23.51
N GLY A 24 17.00 0.93 -22.75
CA GLY A 24 16.12 -0.25 -22.55
C GLY A 24 16.33 -1.06 -21.25
N SER A 25 17.32 -0.73 -20.40
CA SER A 25 17.50 -1.50 -19.14
C SER A 25 16.69 -0.89 -17.98
N ILE A 26 15.82 -1.70 -17.38
CA ILE A 26 15.05 -1.31 -16.20
C ILE A 26 15.95 -1.25 -14.97
N ALA A 27 15.80 -0.19 -14.14
CA ALA A 27 16.60 -0.08 -12.91
C ALA A 27 16.34 -1.26 -11.97
N ALA A 28 17.36 -2.05 -11.71
CA ALA A 28 17.23 -3.21 -10.81
C ALA A 28 16.74 -2.82 -9.40
N GLY A 29 17.11 -1.66 -8.92
CA GLY A 29 16.78 -1.16 -7.59
C GLY A 29 15.31 -0.86 -7.34
N ILE A 30 14.48 -0.74 -8.40
CA ILE A 30 13.03 -0.54 -8.23
C ILE A 30 12.31 -1.83 -7.83
N PHE A 31 12.85 -3.01 -8.15
CA PHE A 31 12.28 -4.31 -7.75
C PHE A 31 12.70 -4.66 -6.33
N ARG A 32 11.86 -4.32 -5.38
CA ARG A 32 12.12 -4.54 -3.95
C ARG A 32 11.72 -5.96 -3.51
N ALA A 33 11.65 -6.19 -2.20
CA ALA A 33 11.38 -7.53 -1.66
C ALA A 33 9.95 -8.04 -1.98
N TYR A 34 8.97 -7.14 -2.20
CA TYR A 34 7.55 -7.52 -2.36
C TYR A 34 6.74 -6.56 -3.23
N ASP A 35 7.35 -5.51 -3.76
CA ASP A 35 6.73 -4.54 -4.66
C ASP A 35 7.76 -3.91 -5.60
N ILE A 36 7.28 -3.10 -6.54
CA ILE A 36 8.09 -2.28 -7.42
C ILE A 36 7.90 -0.84 -6.96
N ARG A 37 8.98 -0.10 -6.74
CA ARG A 37 8.95 1.34 -6.40
C ARG A 37 10.10 2.08 -7.02
N GLY A 38 9.81 3.22 -7.63
CA GLY A 38 10.82 4.06 -8.25
C GLY A 38 10.38 5.51 -8.37
N LEU A 39 11.33 6.35 -8.72
CA LEU A 39 11.10 7.76 -9.02
C LEU A 39 10.37 7.88 -10.36
N TYR A 40 9.27 8.65 -10.36
CA TYR A 40 8.55 8.99 -11.58
C TYR A 40 9.44 9.78 -12.53
N GLY A 41 9.34 9.48 -13.82
CA GLY A 41 10.09 10.10 -14.91
C GLY A 41 11.46 9.46 -15.14
N SER A 42 12.26 9.24 -14.10
CA SER A 42 13.62 8.70 -14.25
C SER A 42 13.70 7.16 -14.16
N GLU A 43 12.90 6.54 -13.31
CA GLU A 43 12.88 5.09 -13.09
C GLU A 43 11.58 4.45 -13.55
N LEU A 44 10.45 5.11 -13.25
CA LEU A 44 9.12 4.74 -13.72
C LEU A 44 8.64 5.77 -14.73
N ASN A 45 8.64 5.41 -15.99
CA ASN A 45 8.25 6.19 -17.14
C ASN A 45 7.52 5.30 -18.14
N GLN A 46 7.13 5.85 -19.29
CA GLN A 46 6.42 5.11 -20.35
C GLN A 46 7.14 3.80 -20.70
N GLU A 47 8.44 3.84 -20.98
CA GLU A 47 9.21 2.69 -21.42
C GLU A 47 9.26 1.58 -20.36
N SER A 48 9.71 1.94 -19.14
CA SER A 48 9.87 0.97 -18.05
C SER A 48 8.52 0.37 -17.62
N VAL A 49 7.46 1.18 -17.50
CA VAL A 49 6.13 0.69 -17.12
C VAL A 49 5.53 -0.19 -18.20
N THR A 50 5.70 0.14 -19.48
CA THR A 50 5.24 -0.73 -20.60
C THR A 50 5.95 -2.09 -20.57
N LEU A 51 7.27 -2.13 -20.38
CA LEU A 51 8.02 -3.40 -20.31
C LEU A 51 7.61 -4.23 -19.10
N ILE A 52 7.47 -3.59 -17.93
CA ILE A 52 7.02 -4.26 -16.69
C ILE A 52 5.61 -4.80 -16.86
N SER A 53 4.69 -4.04 -17.44
CA SER A 53 3.30 -4.42 -17.64
C SER A 53 3.15 -5.60 -18.58
N ARG A 54 3.91 -5.61 -19.68
CA ARG A 54 3.98 -6.75 -20.61
C ARG A 54 4.55 -7.99 -19.93
N ALA A 55 5.55 -7.82 -19.06
CA ALA A 55 6.08 -8.93 -18.27
C ALA A 55 5.04 -9.47 -17.29
N ILE A 56 4.29 -8.60 -16.60
CA ILE A 56 3.21 -9.00 -15.68
C ILE A 56 2.12 -9.76 -16.43
N GLY A 57 1.60 -9.23 -17.55
CA GLY A 57 0.58 -9.88 -18.35
C GLY A 57 1.03 -11.25 -18.88
N THR A 58 2.29 -11.36 -19.31
CA THR A 58 2.86 -12.64 -19.78
C THR A 58 2.98 -13.66 -18.64
N GLU A 59 3.51 -13.26 -17.48
CA GLU A 59 3.61 -14.15 -16.30
C GLU A 59 2.21 -14.58 -15.81
N ALA A 60 1.22 -13.70 -15.89
CA ALA A 60 -0.16 -14.03 -15.58
C ALA A 60 -0.68 -15.15 -16.50
N LEU A 61 -0.59 -14.96 -17.83
CA LEU A 61 -1.03 -15.93 -18.82
C LEU A 61 -0.32 -17.29 -18.67
N GLU A 62 1.00 -17.30 -18.52
CA GLU A 62 1.78 -18.53 -18.28
C GLU A 62 1.40 -19.23 -16.97
N SER A 63 0.90 -18.48 -15.99
CA SER A 63 0.35 -19.00 -14.74
C SER A 63 -1.13 -19.42 -14.84
N GLY A 64 -1.74 -19.35 -16.02
CA GLY A 64 -3.16 -19.67 -16.23
C GLY A 64 -4.10 -18.59 -15.67
N ILE A 65 -3.65 -17.34 -15.61
CA ILE A 65 -4.42 -16.17 -15.21
C ILE A 65 -4.69 -15.35 -16.49
N ASP A 66 -5.93 -15.31 -16.93
CA ASP A 66 -6.35 -14.67 -18.18
C ASP A 66 -6.95 -13.27 -17.97
N CYS A 67 -7.12 -12.84 -16.71
CA CYS A 67 -7.67 -11.55 -16.32
C CYS A 67 -6.95 -10.96 -15.12
N LEU A 68 -6.66 -9.65 -15.17
CA LEU A 68 -6.09 -8.89 -14.06
C LEU A 68 -6.98 -7.70 -13.69
N LEU A 69 -7.19 -7.50 -12.39
CA LEU A 69 -7.76 -6.26 -11.85
C LEU A 69 -6.68 -5.18 -11.86
N VAL A 70 -7.01 -3.97 -12.25
CA VAL A 70 -6.08 -2.83 -12.21
C VAL A 70 -6.72 -1.67 -11.49
N GLY A 71 -6.02 -1.14 -10.48
CA GLY A 71 -6.40 0.08 -9.77
C GLY A 71 -5.19 0.99 -9.58
N PHE A 72 -5.43 2.27 -9.29
CA PHE A 72 -4.36 3.24 -9.04
C PHE A 72 -4.72 4.23 -7.94
N ASP A 73 -3.70 4.78 -7.28
CA ASP A 73 -3.84 5.79 -6.23
C ASP A 73 -3.95 7.23 -6.78
N GLY A 74 -4.08 8.21 -5.87
CA GLY A 74 -4.29 9.62 -6.20
C GLY A 74 -3.03 10.42 -6.58
N ARG A 75 -1.87 9.79 -6.80
CA ARG A 75 -0.64 10.48 -7.19
C ARG A 75 -0.77 11.14 -8.55
N LEU A 76 -0.11 12.30 -8.74
CA LEU A 76 -0.14 13.05 -10.00
C LEU A 76 0.35 12.22 -11.20
N SER A 77 1.26 11.28 -10.97
CA SER A 77 1.80 10.37 -11.99
C SER A 77 0.90 9.18 -12.33
N SER A 78 -0.08 8.85 -11.45
CA SER A 78 -0.88 7.63 -11.59
C SER A 78 -1.77 7.61 -12.83
N PRO A 79 -2.43 8.69 -13.27
CA PRO A 79 -3.23 8.68 -14.50
C PRO A 79 -2.41 8.37 -15.76
N GLU A 80 -1.21 8.92 -15.87
CA GLU A 80 -0.33 8.64 -17.02
C GLU A 80 0.22 7.21 -16.97
N LEU A 81 0.78 6.80 -15.83
CA LEU A 81 1.38 5.48 -15.68
C LEU A 81 0.35 4.35 -15.76
N SER A 82 -0.90 4.59 -15.32
CA SER A 82 -1.99 3.60 -15.44
C SER A 82 -2.33 3.31 -16.89
N LYS A 83 -2.27 4.30 -17.78
CA LYS A 83 -2.45 4.10 -19.22
C LYS A 83 -1.42 3.12 -19.77
N TYR A 84 -0.13 3.33 -19.49
CA TYR A 84 0.93 2.43 -19.95
C TYR A 84 0.83 1.03 -19.30
N LEU A 85 0.37 0.95 -18.05
CA LEU A 85 0.11 -0.31 -17.37
C LEU A 85 -0.99 -1.12 -18.07
N LEU A 86 -2.13 -0.49 -18.36
CA LEU A 86 -3.27 -1.10 -19.07
C LEU A 86 -2.87 -1.56 -20.47
N GLU A 87 -2.32 -0.65 -21.27
CA GLU A 87 -1.88 -0.94 -22.64
C GLU A 87 -0.86 -2.10 -22.68
N GLY A 88 0.11 -2.11 -21.77
CA GLY A 88 1.11 -3.16 -21.68
C GLY A 88 0.52 -4.53 -21.35
N ILE A 89 -0.38 -4.64 -20.38
CA ILE A 89 -1.07 -5.89 -20.03
C ILE A 89 -1.93 -6.37 -21.21
N LEU A 90 -2.78 -5.50 -21.76
CA LEU A 90 -3.70 -5.83 -22.86
C LEU A 90 -2.95 -6.32 -24.11
N SER A 91 -1.76 -5.76 -24.39
CA SER A 91 -0.93 -6.16 -25.54
C SER A 91 -0.41 -7.59 -25.46
N THR A 92 -0.50 -8.25 -24.30
CA THR A 92 -0.12 -9.67 -24.13
C THR A 92 -1.27 -10.62 -24.44
N GLY A 93 -2.51 -10.13 -24.55
CA GLY A 93 -3.74 -10.94 -24.64
C GLY A 93 -4.40 -11.19 -23.27
N CYS A 94 -3.82 -10.70 -22.18
CA CYS A 94 -4.44 -10.76 -20.85
C CYS A 94 -5.56 -9.70 -20.76
N ASN A 95 -6.73 -10.09 -20.28
CA ASN A 95 -7.86 -9.19 -20.08
C ASN A 95 -7.66 -8.32 -18.81
N VAL A 96 -8.34 -7.18 -18.77
CA VAL A 96 -8.28 -6.28 -17.62
C VAL A 96 -9.70 -5.87 -17.18
N ILE A 97 -9.93 -5.90 -15.87
CA ILE A 97 -11.02 -5.18 -15.22
C ILE A 97 -10.40 -3.95 -14.55
N ASN A 98 -10.63 -2.78 -15.13
CA ASN A 98 -10.14 -1.50 -14.64
C ASN A 98 -11.05 -1.00 -13.52
N LEU A 99 -10.51 -0.92 -12.30
CA LEU A 99 -11.20 -0.42 -11.11
C LEU A 99 -11.02 1.09 -10.93
N GLY A 100 -10.15 1.72 -11.74
CA GLY A 100 -9.87 3.15 -11.70
C GLY A 100 -9.15 3.60 -10.44
N LEU A 101 -9.50 4.80 -9.99
CA LEU A 101 -8.97 5.43 -8.78
C LEU A 101 -9.57 4.77 -7.55
N ILE A 102 -8.75 4.00 -6.80
CA ILE A 102 -9.17 3.27 -5.60
C ILE A 102 -8.02 3.15 -4.57
N PRO A 103 -8.32 3.03 -3.26
CA PRO A 103 -7.35 2.57 -2.27
C PRO A 103 -6.98 1.10 -2.46
N THR A 104 -5.76 0.74 -2.04
CA THR A 104 -5.23 -0.64 -2.11
C THR A 104 -6.14 -1.72 -1.49
N PRO A 105 -6.81 -1.50 -0.33
CA PRO A 105 -7.73 -2.48 0.24
C PRO A 105 -8.88 -2.88 -0.70
N LEU A 106 -9.34 -1.96 -1.56
CA LEU A 106 -10.40 -2.25 -2.52
C LEU A 106 -9.93 -3.18 -3.64
N LEU A 107 -8.67 -3.08 -4.07
CA LEU A 107 -8.10 -4.06 -5.00
C LEU A 107 -8.08 -5.45 -4.36
N TYR A 108 -7.60 -5.56 -3.12
CA TYR A 108 -7.59 -6.85 -2.41
C TYR A 108 -9.02 -7.41 -2.25
N PHE A 109 -9.97 -6.57 -1.87
CA PHE A 109 -11.38 -6.98 -1.78
C PHE A 109 -11.89 -7.50 -3.12
N ALA A 110 -11.62 -6.78 -4.21
CA ALA A 110 -12.03 -7.16 -5.56
C ALA A 110 -11.43 -8.52 -5.98
N THR A 111 -10.18 -8.84 -5.60
CA THR A 111 -9.57 -10.16 -5.89
C THR A 111 -10.30 -11.32 -5.21
N HIS A 112 -11.06 -11.06 -4.16
CA HIS A 112 -11.84 -12.07 -3.44
C HIS A 112 -13.32 -12.12 -3.84
N THR A 113 -13.85 -11.07 -4.45
CA THR A 113 -15.29 -10.93 -4.74
C THR A 113 -15.62 -10.99 -6.21
N LEU A 114 -14.71 -10.59 -7.09
CA LEU A 114 -14.88 -10.74 -8.53
C LEU A 114 -14.22 -12.04 -9.01
N ASN A 115 -14.70 -12.60 -10.13
CA ASN A 115 -14.15 -13.80 -10.75
C ASN A 115 -12.78 -13.58 -11.40
N CYS A 116 -11.93 -12.76 -10.78
CA CYS A 116 -10.58 -12.41 -11.20
C CYS A 116 -9.71 -12.29 -9.95
N GLY A 117 -9.17 -13.39 -9.47
CA GLY A 117 -8.41 -13.50 -8.23
C GLY A 117 -7.02 -12.86 -8.26
N SER A 118 -6.73 -12.01 -9.25
CA SER A 118 -5.39 -11.44 -9.48
C SER A 118 -5.49 -9.97 -9.88
N GLY A 119 -4.47 -9.17 -9.57
CA GLY A 119 -4.50 -7.76 -9.91
C GLY A 119 -3.20 -7.01 -9.64
N VAL A 120 -3.18 -5.78 -10.10
CA VAL A 120 -2.07 -4.84 -9.97
C VAL A 120 -2.58 -3.51 -9.44
N MET A 121 -1.99 -3.05 -8.36
CA MET A 121 -2.21 -1.71 -7.81
C MET A 121 -1.04 -0.81 -8.14
N LEU A 122 -1.30 0.28 -8.86
CA LEU A 122 -0.33 1.33 -9.15
C LEU A 122 -0.32 2.31 -7.97
N THR A 123 0.74 2.25 -7.16
CA THR A 123 0.89 3.06 -5.95
C THR A 123 2.31 3.01 -5.40
N ALA A 124 2.73 4.05 -4.71
CA ALA A 124 3.93 4.05 -3.88
C ALA A 124 3.61 4.15 -2.38
N SER A 125 2.34 3.93 -1.95
CA SER A 125 1.91 3.98 -0.55
C SER A 125 2.32 5.30 0.12
N HIS A 126 3.12 5.26 1.18
CA HIS A 126 3.61 6.41 1.94
C HIS A 126 4.91 7.04 1.39
N ASN A 127 5.40 6.66 0.21
CA ASN A 127 6.58 7.33 -0.38
C ASN A 127 6.25 8.78 -0.79
N PRO A 128 7.25 9.67 -0.93
CA PRO A 128 7.06 11.04 -1.42
C PRO A 128 6.26 11.12 -2.73
N ALA A 129 5.69 12.28 -3.03
CA ALA A 129 4.79 12.50 -4.18
C ALA A 129 5.43 12.16 -5.54
N ASN A 130 6.75 12.31 -5.66
CA ASN A 130 7.52 12.00 -6.88
C ASN A 130 7.86 10.52 -7.08
N TYR A 131 7.38 9.63 -6.19
CA TYR A 131 7.47 8.18 -6.36
C TYR A 131 6.18 7.60 -6.92
N ASN A 132 6.30 6.44 -7.58
CA ASN A 132 5.18 5.56 -7.86
C ASN A 132 5.66 4.09 -7.78
N GLY A 133 4.78 3.13 -8.04
CA GLY A 133 5.14 1.71 -7.91
C GLY A 133 4.00 0.77 -8.28
N LEU A 134 4.26 -0.53 -8.14
CA LEU A 134 3.30 -1.57 -8.46
C LEU A 134 3.28 -2.61 -7.34
N LYS A 135 2.10 -2.86 -6.76
CA LYS A 135 1.82 -4.02 -5.89
C LYS A 135 1.08 -5.06 -6.74
N ILE A 136 1.59 -6.27 -6.79
CA ILE A 136 1.07 -7.33 -7.66
C ILE A 136 0.53 -8.48 -6.82
N VAL A 137 -0.66 -8.93 -7.16
CA VAL A 137 -1.35 -10.05 -6.52
C VAL A 137 -1.71 -11.08 -7.59
N PHE A 138 -1.26 -12.32 -7.41
CA PHE A 138 -1.68 -13.45 -8.21
C PHE A 138 -2.40 -14.48 -7.31
N ARG A 139 -3.58 -14.91 -7.74
CA ARG A 139 -4.41 -15.87 -7.00
C ARG A 139 -4.55 -15.50 -5.52
N GLN A 140 -4.94 -14.24 -5.27
CA GLN A 140 -5.19 -13.66 -3.94
C GLN A 140 -3.94 -13.59 -3.03
N SER A 141 -2.74 -13.83 -3.58
CA SER A 141 -1.49 -13.77 -2.85
C SER A 141 -0.54 -12.75 -3.45
N CYS A 142 0.09 -11.93 -2.60
CA CYS A 142 1.15 -11.02 -3.03
C CYS A 142 2.34 -11.82 -3.56
N LEU A 143 2.97 -11.33 -4.62
CA LEU A 143 4.12 -12.01 -5.22
C LEU A 143 5.28 -12.17 -4.23
N ALA A 144 5.90 -13.33 -4.29
CA ALA A 144 7.15 -13.59 -3.57
C ALA A 144 8.34 -12.88 -4.24
N PRO A 145 9.44 -12.64 -3.52
CA PRO A 145 10.63 -11.98 -4.07
C PRO A 145 11.16 -12.62 -5.36
N ASN A 146 11.17 -13.95 -5.45
CA ASN A 146 11.61 -14.69 -6.64
C ASN A 146 10.66 -14.47 -7.84
N GLN A 147 9.37 -14.33 -7.61
CA GLN A 147 8.39 -14.05 -8.68
C GLN A 147 8.55 -12.62 -9.20
N LEU A 148 8.80 -11.63 -8.34
CA LEU A 148 9.15 -10.27 -8.77
C LEU A 148 10.44 -10.21 -9.58
N GLN A 149 11.46 -11.01 -9.20
CA GLN A 149 12.68 -11.12 -9.99
C GLN A 149 12.46 -11.85 -11.34
N ALA A 150 11.47 -12.76 -11.44
CA ALA A 150 11.08 -13.35 -12.71
C ALA A 150 10.47 -12.30 -13.65
N ILE A 151 9.54 -11.47 -13.15
CA ILE A 151 9.00 -10.33 -13.89
C ILE A 151 10.11 -9.40 -14.37
N ARG A 152 11.07 -9.05 -13.50
CA ARG A 152 12.21 -8.23 -13.88
C ARG A 152 13.00 -8.84 -15.02
N LYS A 153 13.42 -10.11 -14.88
CA LYS A 153 14.21 -10.81 -15.90
C LYS A 153 13.48 -10.89 -17.24
N ARG A 154 12.15 -11.07 -17.21
CA ARG A 154 11.32 -11.06 -18.41
C ARG A 154 11.26 -9.68 -19.05
N ALA A 155 11.07 -8.64 -18.25
CA ALA A 155 11.04 -7.27 -18.73
C ALA A 155 12.38 -6.85 -19.36
N ASP A 156 13.50 -7.18 -18.73
CA ASP A 156 14.85 -6.95 -19.28
C ASP A 156 15.11 -7.78 -20.54
N GLY A 157 14.59 -9.01 -20.61
CA GLY A 157 14.81 -9.96 -21.72
C GLY A 157 13.91 -9.73 -22.93
N GLY A 158 12.88 -8.89 -22.83
CA GLY A 158 11.98 -8.54 -23.93
C GLY A 158 11.12 -9.69 -24.50
N ARG A 159 10.99 -10.80 -23.75
CA ARG A 159 10.22 -11.97 -24.16
C ARG A 159 8.82 -11.92 -23.60
N PHE A 160 7.88 -11.46 -24.42
CA PHE A 160 6.49 -11.25 -24.02
C PHE A 160 5.53 -12.07 -24.88
N ALA A 161 4.41 -12.48 -24.28
CA ALA A 161 3.25 -12.91 -25.03
C ALA A 161 2.76 -11.73 -25.90
N ASN A 162 2.11 -12.04 -27.02
CA ASN A 162 1.50 -11.07 -27.90
C ASN A 162 0.05 -11.50 -28.15
N GLY A 163 -0.86 -10.56 -28.00
CA GLY A 163 -2.29 -10.79 -28.16
C GLY A 163 -3.08 -9.49 -28.03
N VAL A 164 -4.39 -9.61 -27.99
CA VAL A 164 -5.30 -8.49 -27.81
C VAL A 164 -6.24 -8.86 -26.67
N GLY A 165 -5.97 -8.32 -25.47
CA GLY A 165 -6.85 -8.43 -24.33
C GLY A 165 -8.02 -7.44 -24.42
N THR A 166 -9.05 -7.66 -23.62
CA THR A 166 -10.21 -6.79 -23.49
C THR A 166 -10.18 -6.03 -22.18
N GLU A 167 -10.60 -4.76 -22.19
CA GLU A 167 -10.78 -3.95 -21.00
C GLU A 167 -12.27 -3.83 -20.68
N SER A 168 -12.61 -3.98 -19.40
CA SER A 168 -13.90 -3.60 -18.81
C SER A 168 -13.67 -2.69 -17.60
N ILE A 169 -14.63 -1.81 -17.32
CA ILE A 169 -14.57 -0.89 -16.17
C ILE A 169 -15.55 -1.39 -15.12
N PHE A 170 -15.13 -1.38 -13.86
CA PHE A 170 -15.97 -1.80 -12.75
C PHE A 170 -15.76 -0.92 -11.51
N ASP A 171 -16.85 -0.37 -10.95
CA ASP A 171 -16.79 0.37 -9.67
C ASP A 171 -17.09 -0.58 -8.50
N ILE A 172 -16.08 -0.83 -7.66
CA ILE A 172 -16.13 -1.74 -6.53
C ILE A 172 -16.52 -1.05 -5.20
N LYS A 173 -16.56 0.29 -5.17
CA LYS A 173 -16.67 1.06 -3.92
C LYS A 173 -17.94 0.73 -3.11
N ASP A 174 -19.08 0.74 -3.75
CA ASP A 174 -20.35 0.48 -3.07
C ASP A 174 -20.43 -0.93 -2.51
N GLN A 175 -19.94 -1.93 -3.26
CA GLN A 175 -19.89 -3.31 -2.78
C GLN A 175 -19.00 -3.46 -1.54
N TYR A 176 -17.84 -2.77 -1.53
CA TYR A 176 -16.94 -2.76 -0.38
C TYR A 176 -17.61 -2.14 0.85
N ILE A 177 -18.22 -0.96 0.71
CA ILE A 177 -18.93 -0.27 1.80
C ILE A 177 -20.04 -1.16 2.35
N GLN A 178 -20.90 -1.71 1.49
CA GLN A 178 -22.01 -2.57 1.88
C GLN A 178 -21.53 -3.82 2.62
N LYS A 179 -20.48 -4.49 2.11
CA LYS A 179 -19.94 -5.69 2.75
C LYS A 179 -19.44 -5.39 4.16
N VAL A 180 -18.64 -4.35 4.35
CA VAL A 180 -18.12 -4.00 5.67
C VAL A 180 -19.24 -3.52 6.61
N ALA A 181 -20.18 -2.71 6.11
CA ALA A 181 -21.31 -2.25 6.91
C ALA A 181 -22.25 -3.38 7.35
N SER A 182 -22.34 -4.47 6.58
CA SER A 182 -23.08 -5.67 6.99
C SER A 182 -22.41 -6.46 8.11
N ASP A 183 -21.08 -6.39 8.21
CA ASP A 183 -20.31 -7.19 9.17
C ASP A 183 -20.05 -6.44 10.48
N ILE A 184 -20.05 -5.10 10.47
CA ILE A 184 -19.70 -4.27 11.62
C ILE A 184 -20.96 -3.58 12.16
N LYS A 185 -21.19 -3.72 13.48
CA LYS A 185 -22.25 -3.01 14.20
C LYS A 185 -21.64 -2.23 15.36
N LEU A 186 -21.81 -0.92 15.34
CA LEU A 186 -21.36 -0.08 16.44
C LEU A 186 -22.26 -0.27 17.66
N ALA A 187 -21.66 -0.41 18.85
CA ALA A 187 -22.40 -0.46 20.11
C ALA A 187 -23.02 0.91 20.49
N ARG A 188 -22.42 1.99 20.02
CA ARG A 188 -22.93 3.37 20.17
C ARG A 188 -22.46 4.23 18.99
N LYS A 189 -23.12 5.33 18.75
CA LYS A 189 -22.64 6.34 17.80
C LYS A 189 -21.35 6.97 18.34
N LEU A 190 -20.35 7.10 17.47
CA LEU A 190 -19.05 7.72 17.75
C LEU A 190 -18.85 8.89 16.78
N LYS A 191 -18.25 9.98 17.25
CA LYS A 191 -17.75 11.07 16.42
C LYS A 191 -16.30 10.78 16.04
N VAL A 192 -15.99 10.77 14.76
CA VAL A 192 -14.65 10.46 14.23
C VAL A 192 -14.13 11.58 13.34
N VAL A 193 -12.89 12.00 13.53
CA VAL A 193 -12.16 12.80 12.54
C VAL A 193 -11.41 11.85 11.62
N VAL A 194 -11.64 11.96 10.32
CA VAL A 194 -11.05 11.08 9.30
C VAL A 194 -10.10 11.90 8.45
N ASP A 195 -8.80 11.69 8.63
CA ASP A 195 -7.72 12.35 7.92
C ASP A 195 -7.25 11.46 6.77
N CYS A 196 -7.45 11.94 5.55
CA CYS A 196 -7.04 11.24 4.33
C CYS A 196 -5.71 11.76 3.74
N GLY A 197 -5.09 12.80 4.33
CA GLY A 197 -3.83 13.38 3.88
C GLY A 197 -3.79 13.75 2.39
N ASN A 198 -4.93 14.19 1.83
CA ASN A 198 -5.14 14.43 0.40
C ASN A 198 -4.88 13.20 -0.50
N ALA A 199 -4.85 12.01 0.08
CA ALA A 199 -4.60 10.76 -0.63
C ALA A 199 -5.90 10.09 -1.11
N VAL A 200 -5.75 8.96 -1.79
CA VAL A 200 -6.85 8.25 -2.47
C VAL A 200 -7.98 7.80 -1.55
N THR A 201 -7.73 7.62 -0.25
CA THR A 201 -8.77 7.26 0.73
C THR A 201 -9.88 8.30 0.83
N GLY A 202 -9.59 9.56 0.47
CA GLY A 202 -10.57 10.65 0.46
C GLY A 202 -11.82 10.37 -0.37
N ILE A 203 -11.70 9.56 -1.43
CA ILE A 203 -12.83 9.23 -2.31
C ILE A 203 -13.86 8.28 -1.66
N ILE A 204 -13.50 7.61 -0.57
CA ILE A 204 -14.37 6.58 0.03
C ILE A 204 -14.49 6.71 1.55
N ALA A 205 -13.45 7.12 2.26
CA ALA A 205 -13.42 7.03 3.72
C ALA A 205 -14.55 7.81 4.42
N PRO A 206 -14.89 9.05 4.05
CA PRO A 206 -16.02 9.74 4.69
C PRO A 206 -17.33 8.98 4.54
N GLN A 207 -17.67 8.55 3.34
CA GLN A 207 -18.90 7.79 3.06
C GLN A 207 -18.88 6.41 3.74
N PHE A 208 -17.73 5.75 3.77
CA PHE A 208 -17.54 4.47 4.45
C PHE A 208 -17.85 4.57 5.95
N PHE A 209 -17.26 5.53 6.67
CA PHE A 209 -17.52 5.69 8.10
C PHE A 209 -18.96 6.15 8.38
N GLN A 210 -19.55 6.99 7.51
CA GLN A 210 -20.96 7.36 7.62
C GLN A 210 -21.89 6.15 7.47
N ALA A 211 -21.61 5.26 6.53
CA ALA A 211 -22.36 4.03 6.33
C ALA A 211 -22.30 3.08 7.53
N LEU A 212 -21.18 3.10 8.29
CA LEU A 212 -21.02 2.39 9.56
C LEU A 212 -21.75 3.07 10.73
N GLY A 213 -22.32 4.26 10.56
CA GLY A 213 -23.08 4.98 11.59
C GLY A 213 -22.26 5.97 12.41
N PHE A 214 -21.03 6.30 12.00
CA PHE A 214 -20.23 7.35 12.64
C PHE A 214 -20.77 8.75 12.32
N ASP A 215 -20.52 9.70 13.23
CA ASP A 215 -20.56 11.13 12.98
C ASP A 215 -19.19 11.57 12.48
N VAL A 216 -19.08 11.87 11.18
CA VAL A 216 -17.79 12.01 10.49
C VAL A 216 -17.42 13.47 10.31
N VAL A 217 -16.24 13.85 10.77
CA VAL A 217 -15.57 15.11 10.45
C VAL A 217 -14.45 14.80 9.44
N PRO A 218 -14.62 15.15 8.15
CA PRO A 218 -13.60 14.91 7.15
C PRO A 218 -12.44 15.91 7.28
N LEU A 219 -11.21 15.42 7.15
CA LEU A 219 -9.99 16.20 7.14
C LEU A 219 -9.12 15.80 5.94
N PHE A 220 -8.77 16.77 5.08
CA PHE A 220 -7.96 16.57 3.88
C PHE A 220 -8.42 15.42 2.97
N CYS A 221 -9.74 15.32 2.74
CA CYS A 221 -10.35 14.26 1.94
C CYS A 221 -10.40 14.56 0.44
N GLU A 222 -10.07 15.78 -0.01
CA GLU A 222 -9.90 16.08 -1.43
C GLU A 222 -8.60 15.47 -1.93
N VAL A 223 -8.68 14.67 -3.00
CA VAL A 223 -7.51 13.99 -3.55
C VAL A 223 -6.63 14.98 -4.30
N ASP A 224 -5.41 15.17 -3.81
CA ASP A 224 -4.37 15.96 -4.43
C ASP A 224 -3.01 15.24 -4.26
N GLY A 225 -2.50 14.66 -5.36
CA GLY A 225 -1.26 13.90 -5.36
C GLY A 225 0.01 14.70 -5.05
N SER A 226 -0.09 16.02 -4.82
CA SER A 226 1.00 16.84 -4.29
C SER A 226 1.12 16.77 -2.76
N PHE A 227 0.05 16.30 -2.07
CA PHE A 227 -0.05 16.20 -0.60
C PHE A 227 0.20 17.54 0.12
N PRO A 228 -0.60 18.60 -0.17
CA PRO A 228 -0.27 19.97 0.23
C PRO A 228 -0.34 20.24 1.73
N ASN A 229 -1.09 19.44 2.51
CA ASN A 229 -1.28 19.68 3.94
C ASN A 229 -0.23 18.96 4.79
N HIS A 230 -0.03 17.68 4.58
CA HIS A 230 1.04 16.89 5.19
C HIS A 230 1.30 15.63 4.36
N HIS A 231 2.46 15.03 4.56
CA HIS A 231 2.78 13.76 3.93
C HIS A 231 1.90 12.64 4.49
N PRO A 232 1.20 11.83 3.64
CA PRO A 232 0.28 10.79 4.10
C PRO A 232 1.03 9.54 4.61
N ASP A 233 1.72 9.69 5.74
CA ASP A 233 2.37 8.64 6.50
C ASP A 233 1.97 8.76 7.98
N PRO A 234 1.01 7.95 8.44
CA PRO A 234 0.50 8.02 9.80
C PRO A 234 1.47 7.42 10.84
N THR A 235 2.61 6.88 10.43
CA THR A 235 3.65 6.42 11.36
C THR A 235 4.55 7.55 11.86
N VAL A 236 4.48 8.70 11.21
CA VAL A 236 5.24 9.91 11.58
C VAL A 236 4.33 10.84 12.38
N VAL A 237 4.59 10.97 13.68
CA VAL A 237 3.71 11.69 14.62
C VAL A 237 3.49 13.16 14.22
N SER A 238 4.49 13.83 13.65
CA SER A 238 4.33 15.21 13.17
C SER A 238 3.28 15.36 12.05
N ASN A 239 3.04 14.33 11.26
CA ASN A 239 1.99 14.35 10.25
C ASN A 239 0.56 14.30 10.85
N LEU A 240 0.45 13.95 12.13
CA LEU A 240 -0.82 13.81 12.85
C LEU A 240 -1.19 15.02 13.72
N GLU A 241 -0.41 16.10 13.67
CA GLU A 241 -0.65 17.29 14.50
C GLU A 241 -2.01 17.94 14.21
N GLN A 242 -2.35 18.09 12.92
CA GLN A 242 -3.63 18.69 12.51
C GLN A 242 -4.82 17.77 12.85
N LEU A 243 -4.66 16.46 12.71
CA LEU A 243 -5.64 15.48 13.18
C LEU A 243 -5.84 15.57 14.69
N THR A 244 -4.75 15.64 15.45
CA THR A 244 -4.77 15.76 16.92
C THR A 244 -5.50 17.04 17.36
N GLN A 245 -5.24 18.16 16.68
CA GLN A 245 -5.93 19.42 16.95
C GLN A 245 -7.42 19.34 16.59
N ALA A 246 -7.75 18.75 15.44
CA ALA A 246 -9.13 18.58 14.99
C ALA A 246 -9.93 17.69 15.96
N VAL A 247 -9.36 16.58 16.45
CA VAL A 247 -10.01 15.70 17.45
C VAL A 247 -10.39 16.49 18.71
N LYS A 248 -9.47 17.34 19.23
CA LYS A 248 -9.73 18.15 20.43
C LYS A 248 -10.76 19.24 20.18
N THR A 249 -10.65 19.96 19.07
CA THR A 249 -11.56 21.07 18.71
C THR A 249 -12.99 20.57 18.48
N GLU A 250 -13.11 19.48 17.75
CA GLU A 250 -14.39 18.84 17.41
C GLU A 250 -14.96 18.00 18.56
N LYS A 251 -14.19 17.80 19.64
CA LYS A 251 -14.52 16.89 20.75
C LYS A 251 -14.88 15.49 20.23
N ALA A 252 -14.11 15.01 19.27
CA ALA A 252 -14.34 13.70 18.66
C ALA A 252 -13.90 12.58 19.62
N ASP A 253 -14.56 11.44 19.51
CA ASP A 253 -14.21 10.23 20.28
C ASP A 253 -12.86 9.65 19.83
N ILE A 254 -12.53 9.82 18.53
CA ILE A 254 -11.31 9.24 17.92
C ILE A 254 -10.93 10.01 16.65
N GLY A 255 -9.64 10.05 16.37
CA GLY A 255 -9.09 10.46 15.08
C GLY A 255 -8.45 9.27 14.35
N ILE A 256 -8.65 9.20 13.05
CA ILE A 256 -8.11 8.15 12.18
C ILE A 256 -7.41 8.81 11.00
N ALA A 257 -6.12 8.50 10.79
CA ALA A 257 -5.35 8.92 9.62
C ALA A 257 -4.98 7.71 8.76
N PHE A 258 -4.99 7.89 7.44
CA PHE A 258 -4.59 6.87 6.47
C PHE A 258 -3.28 7.21 5.79
N ASP A 259 -2.55 6.18 5.31
CA ASP A 259 -1.43 6.40 4.42
C ASP A 259 -1.87 6.59 2.96
N GLY A 260 -0.91 6.88 2.09
CA GLY A 260 -1.18 7.32 0.71
C GLY A 260 -1.99 6.38 -0.16
N ASP A 261 -2.06 5.08 0.16
CA ASP A 261 -2.90 4.11 -0.54
C ASP A 261 -3.92 3.40 0.38
N GLY A 262 -4.00 3.81 1.64
CA GLY A 262 -5.04 3.41 2.59
C GLY A 262 -4.90 1.99 3.14
N ASP A 263 -3.72 1.36 3.06
CA ASP A 263 -3.48 0.04 3.65
C ASP A 263 -2.92 0.10 5.08
N ARG A 264 -2.67 1.33 5.60
CA ARG A 264 -2.24 1.61 6.97
C ARG A 264 -3.08 2.70 7.59
N LEU A 265 -3.17 2.67 8.91
CA LEU A 265 -3.86 3.70 9.67
C LEU A 265 -3.06 4.08 10.94
N GLY A 266 -3.21 5.34 11.34
CA GLY A 266 -2.82 5.87 12.64
C GLY A 266 -4.05 6.28 13.44
N ILE A 267 -3.98 6.16 14.75
CA ILE A 267 -5.10 6.48 15.64
C ILE A 267 -4.69 7.52 16.65
N ILE A 268 -5.57 8.51 16.85
CA ILE A 268 -5.50 9.53 17.90
C ILE A 268 -6.69 9.33 18.84
N THR A 269 -6.42 9.23 20.14
CA THR A 269 -7.50 9.16 21.16
C THR A 269 -8.21 10.52 21.29
N ASN A 270 -9.39 10.54 21.95
CA ASN A 270 -10.10 11.76 22.29
C ASN A 270 -9.29 12.76 23.16
N LEU A 271 -8.23 12.30 23.82
CA LEU A 271 -7.30 13.13 24.58
C LEU A 271 -6.13 13.66 23.73
N GLY A 272 -6.06 13.27 22.45
CA GLY A 272 -4.99 13.67 21.53
C GLY A 272 -3.70 12.84 21.67
N HIS A 273 -3.77 11.64 22.21
CA HIS A 273 -2.62 10.74 22.30
C HIS A 273 -2.60 9.82 21.08
N PHE A 274 -1.42 9.65 20.50
CA PHE A 274 -1.17 8.66 19.45
C PHE A 274 -1.20 7.24 20.06
N VAL A 275 -1.80 6.32 19.32
CA VAL A 275 -1.88 4.90 19.68
C VAL A 275 -0.91 4.11 18.79
N ASP A 276 0.12 3.54 19.38
CA ASP A 276 1.09 2.72 18.66
C ASP A 276 0.44 1.47 18.06
N ALA A 277 0.95 1.01 16.90
CA ALA A 277 0.37 -0.12 16.17
C ALA A 277 0.34 -1.43 16.99
N ASP A 278 1.30 -1.65 17.87
CA ASP A 278 1.31 -2.80 18.76
C ASP A 278 0.27 -2.68 19.89
N GLN A 279 -0.04 -1.48 20.37
CA GLN A 279 -1.15 -1.24 21.30
C GLN A 279 -2.49 -1.57 20.66
N MET A 280 -2.67 -1.18 19.37
CA MET A 280 -3.84 -1.58 18.60
C MET A 280 -3.92 -3.09 18.46
N LEU A 281 -2.80 -3.76 18.16
CA LEU A 281 -2.78 -5.21 18.06
C LEU A 281 -3.08 -5.90 19.41
N MET A 282 -2.64 -5.32 20.54
CA MET A 282 -3.02 -5.80 21.88
C MET A 282 -4.54 -5.70 22.09
N LEU A 283 -5.17 -4.59 21.66
CA LEU A 283 -6.62 -4.42 21.77
C LEU A 283 -7.37 -5.46 20.92
N LEU A 284 -6.94 -5.64 19.67
CA LEU A 284 -7.51 -6.64 18.76
C LEU A 284 -7.30 -8.06 19.29
N ALA A 285 -6.12 -8.38 19.84
CA ALA A 285 -5.82 -9.69 20.43
C ALA A 285 -6.76 -9.99 21.60
N LYS A 286 -7.01 -9.03 22.49
CA LYS A 286 -7.96 -9.19 23.62
C LYS A 286 -9.39 -9.50 23.17
N ASP A 287 -9.82 -8.99 22.03
CA ASP A 287 -11.16 -9.27 21.48
C ASP A 287 -11.22 -10.61 20.74
N ILE A 288 -10.18 -10.94 19.97
CA ILE A 288 -10.17 -12.10 19.07
C ILE A 288 -9.80 -13.40 19.77
N ILE A 289 -8.79 -13.41 20.63
CA ILE A 289 -8.30 -14.66 21.24
C ILE A 289 -9.38 -15.42 22.02
N PRO A 290 -10.26 -14.76 22.82
CA PRO A 290 -11.34 -15.49 23.50
C PRO A 290 -12.34 -16.17 22.56
N LYS A 291 -12.49 -15.64 21.34
CA LYS A 291 -13.37 -16.22 20.28
C LYS A 291 -12.69 -17.39 19.57
N TYR A 292 -11.35 -17.40 19.54
CA TYR A 292 -10.52 -18.40 18.84
C TYR A 292 -9.34 -18.82 19.72
N PRO A 293 -9.58 -19.51 20.86
CA PRO A 293 -8.53 -19.87 21.80
C PRO A 293 -7.48 -20.79 21.15
N GLY A 294 -6.20 -20.55 21.52
CA GLY A 294 -5.07 -21.31 21.00
C GLY A 294 -4.62 -20.96 19.58
N LYS A 295 -5.32 -20.06 18.89
CA LYS A 295 -4.86 -19.59 17.55
C LYS A 295 -3.65 -18.67 17.67
N PRO A 296 -2.74 -18.72 16.67
CA PRO A 296 -1.56 -17.86 16.66
C PRO A 296 -1.92 -16.39 16.36
N ILE A 297 -1.27 -15.47 17.05
CA ILE A 297 -1.23 -14.04 16.70
C ILE A 297 0.15 -13.75 16.14
N ILE A 298 0.21 -13.45 14.86
CA ILE A 298 1.45 -13.15 14.15
C ILE A 298 1.71 -11.65 14.20
N PHE A 299 2.93 -11.26 14.59
CA PHE A 299 3.30 -9.86 14.76
C PHE A 299 4.74 -9.58 14.33
N ASP A 300 5.02 -8.30 14.07
CA ASP A 300 6.32 -7.80 13.60
C ASP A 300 7.36 -7.78 14.75
N VAL A 301 8.59 -8.08 14.42
CA VAL A 301 9.72 -8.02 15.36
C VAL A 301 9.89 -6.64 16.05
N LYS A 302 9.29 -5.57 15.49
CA LYS A 302 9.34 -4.22 16.07
C LYS A 302 8.31 -3.98 17.16
N CYS A 303 7.37 -4.89 17.41
CA CYS A 303 6.40 -4.79 18.48
C CYS A 303 7.05 -4.91 19.85
N SER A 304 6.49 -4.24 20.85
CA SER A 304 6.98 -4.33 22.23
C SER A 304 6.74 -5.70 22.86
N SER A 305 7.54 -6.05 23.86
CA SER A 305 7.36 -7.31 24.63
C SER A 305 6.01 -7.40 25.34
N ARG A 306 5.35 -6.25 25.61
CA ARG A 306 4.00 -6.20 26.19
C ARG A 306 2.96 -6.92 25.34
N LEU A 307 3.12 -6.90 24.01
CA LEU A 307 2.22 -7.63 23.12
C LEU A 307 2.31 -9.15 23.36
N ILE A 308 3.52 -9.69 23.51
CA ILE A 308 3.72 -11.11 23.81
C ILE A 308 3.00 -11.50 25.09
N GLN A 309 3.18 -10.72 26.15
CA GLN A 309 2.51 -10.95 27.45
C GLN A 309 0.99 -10.87 27.29
N THR A 310 0.48 -9.85 26.59
CA THR A 310 -0.97 -9.69 26.34
C THR A 310 -1.57 -10.90 25.61
N ILE A 311 -0.88 -11.42 24.60
CA ILE A 311 -1.33 -12.60 23.86
C ILE A 311 -1.39 -13.83 24.77
N HIS A 312 -0.36 -14.06 25.60
CA HIS A 312 -0.34 -15.16 26.56
C HIS A 312 -1.45 -15.04 27.61
N ASP A 313 -1.63 -13.85 28.19
CA ASP A 313 -2.66 -13.59 29.21
C ASP A 313 -4.08 -13.84 28.69
N CYS A 314 -4.29 -13.66 27.39
CA CYS A 314 -5.57 -13.94 26.71
C CYS A 314 -5.70 -15.43 26.26
N GLY A 315 -4.68 -16.27 26.46
CA GLY A 315 -4.68 -17.67 26.03
C GLY A 315 -4.36 -17.90 24.54
N GLY A 316 -3.73 -16.94 23.89
CA GLY A 316 -3.26 -17.06 22.52
C GLY A 316 -1.81 -17.53 22.40
N VAL A 317 -1.36 -17.78 21.18
CA VAL A 317 0.01 -18.18 20.85
C VAL A 317 0.73 -17.04 20.13
N PRO A 318 1.74 -16.38 20.74
CA PRO A 318 2.48 -15.32 20.07
C PRO A 318 3.47 -15.88 19.03
N VAL A 319 3.41 -15.37 17.81
CA VAL A 319 4.30 -15.78 16.72
C VAL A 319 4.98 -14.54 16.13
N MET A 320 6.23 -14.32 16.53
CA MET A 320 7.04 -13.23 15.97
C MET A 320 7.49 -13.57 14.54
N ASN A 321 7.42 -12.59 13.66
CA ASN A 321 7.87 -12.71 12.27
C ASN A 321 8.69 -11.48 11.85
N ARG A 322 9.44 -11.62 10.76
CA ARG A 322 10.14 -10.48 10.15
C ARG A 322 9.17 -9.49 9.54
N SER A 323 9.58 -8.22 9.49
CA SER A 323 8.78 -7.14 8.90
C SER A 323 8.49 -7.35 7.42
N GLY A 324 7.28 -6.98 7.00
CA GLY A 324 6.82 -6.98 5.62
C GLY A 324 5.52 -7.75 5.43
N HIS A 325 4.54 -7.08 4.80
CA HIS A 325 3.18 -7.61 4.65
C HIS A 325 3.13 -8.96 3.90
N SER A 326 3.99 -9.18 2.91
CA SER A 326 4.04 -10.45 2.17
C SER A 326 4.54 -11.61 3.03
N PHE A 327 5.48 -11.35 3.95
CA PHE A 327 5.98 -12.35 4.89
C PHE A 327 4.95 -12.69 5.97
N MET A 328 4.22 -11.66 6.45
CA MET A 328 3.12 -11.85 7.39
C MET A 328 2.00 -12.70 6.77
N LYS A 329 1.53 -12.33 5.58
CA LYS A 329 0.48 -13.07 4.86
C LYS A 329 0.88 -14.53 4.60
N ARG A 330 2.13 -14.78 4.18
CA ARG A 330 2.64 -16.14 4.00
C ARG A 330 2.63 -16.91 5.33
N ARG A 331 3.13 -16.29 6.41
CA ARG A 331 3.15 -16.93 7.73
C ARG A 331 1.73 -17.26 8.22
N MET A 332 0.76 -16.38 7.96
CA MET A 332 -0.65 -16.66 8.24
C MET A 332 -1.15 -17.90 7.49
N GLN A 333 -0.83 -18.02 6.19
CA GLN A 333 -1.21 -19.21 5.39
C GLN A 333 -0.53 -20.49 5.89
N GLU A 334 0.70 -20.43 6.40
CA GLU A 334 1.44 -21.59 6.92
C GLU A 334 0.95 -22.05 8.30
N THR A 335 0.38 -21.14 9.08
CA THR A 335 -0.01 -21.42 10.48
C THR A 335 -1.48 -21.70 10.69
N ASN A 336 -2.33 -21.47 9.70
CA ASN A 336 -3.79 -21.68 9.65
C ASN A 336 -4.53 -21.82 10.98
#